data_c23075c851acfb8753a2bc2ad64fd406
#
_entry.id   c23075c851acfb8753a2bc2ad64fd406
#
_cell.length_a   1.000
_cell.length_b   1.000
_cell.length_c   1.000
_cell.angle_alpha   90.00
_cell.angle_beta   90.00
_cell.angle_gamma   90.00
#
_symmetry.space_group_name_H-M   'P 1'
#
loop_
_entity.id
_entity.type
_entity.pdbx_description
1 polymer ?
#
loop_
_entity_poly.entity_id
_entity_poly.type
_entity_poly.pdbx_seq_one_letter_code
_entity_poly.pdbx_strand_id
1 'polypeptide(L)'
;VAKEEDIITPELKNDGDVLVRFDIKKNQYNLPDFEQVKALYSAIHELIQKKAIVSAYVLDANGLVPALSKMAFGNKLGFEISADVKEDDLFAPAYGCIVAEVPADKLSEITTAYTKVGTVKDNGKFTYKEVSINVEEALSVWADTLEGVFPTKASKETTPVESKLYEAPSVHVCKNKVAKPTVFIPVFPGTNCEYDSAKAFERAGADTIVKVFKNLDAESIRESVDEFEKAINQAQIIMFPGGFSAGDEPDGSAKFFATAFRNAKMKEAVEKLLNERDGLALGIC
;
A
#
# COMPACT_ATOMS: atom_id res chain seq x y z
N VAL A 1 7.16 -1.84 -12.28
CA VAL A 1 6.79 -3.10 -11.59
C VAL A 1 8.09 -3.85 -11.34
N ALA A 2 8.42 -4.10 -10.08
CA ALA A 2 9.59 -4.89 -9.69
C ALA A 2 9.25 -6.38 -9.75
N LYS A 3 10.25 -7.23 -9.90
CA LYS A 3 10.10 -8.66 -9.67
C LYS A 3 10.08 -8.92 -8.16
N GLU A 4 9.37 -9.94 -7.71
CA GLU A 4 9.31 -10.31 -6.28
C GLU A 4 10.70 -10.55 -5.69
N GLU A 5 11.59 -11.19 -6.43
CA GLU A 5 12.97 -11.47 -6.05
C GLU A 5 13.85 -10.21 -5.86
N ASP A 6 13.43 -9.06 -6.40
CA ASP A 6 14.14 -7.78 -6.29
C ASP A 6 13.59 -6.88 -5.17
N ILE A 7 12.56 -7.34 -4.46
CA ILE A 7 11.97 -6.59 -3.34
C ILE A 7 12.78 -6.87 -2.08
N ILE A 8 13.19 -5.80 -1.39
CA ILE A 8 13.78 -5.86 -0.05
C ILE A 8 12.84 -5.22 0.96
N THR A 9 12.97 -5.63 2.19
CA THR A 9 12.20 -5.11 3.32
C THR A 9 13.11 -4.30 4.25
N PRO A 10 12.58 -3.38 5.06
CA PRO A 10 13.42 -2.45 5.82
C PRO A 10 14.09 -3.05 7.07
N GLU A 11 13.63 -4.19 7.58
CA GLU A 11 14.21 -4.76 8.80
C GLU A 11 15.65 -5.28 8.59
N LEU A 12 16.50 -5.11 9.62
CA LEU A 12 17.88 -5.66 9.63
C LEU A 12 17.87 -7.17 9.51
N LYS A 13 18.88 -7.75 8.80
CA LYS A 13 18.90 -9.16 8.42
C LYS A 13 19.96 -9.99 9.15
N ASN A 14 21.21 -9.52 9.16
CA ASN A 14 22.30 -10.38 9.61
C ASN A 14 23.29 -9.65 10.54
N ASP A 15 23.76 -10.37 11.55
CA ASP A 15 24.86 -9.91 12.38
C ASP A 15 26.14 -9.70 11.57
N GLY A 16 26.84 -8.60 11.83
CA GLY A 16 28.09 -8.25 11.17
C GLY A 16 27.93 -7.48 9.85
N ASP A 17 26.72 -7.36 9.31
CA ASP A 17 26.47 -6.54 8.12
C ASP A 17 26.76 -5.07 8.39
N VAL A 18 27.21 -4.37 7.36
CA VAL A 18 27.65 -2.97 7.44
C VAL A 18 26.46 -2.05 7.16
N LEU A 19 26.27 -1.06 8.02
CA LEU A 19 25.30 0.01 7.81
C LEU A 19 25.95 1.17 7.08
N VAL A 20 25.41 1.52 5.93
CA VAL A 20 25.90 2.61 5.10
C VAL A 20 24.81 3.64 4.86
N ARG A 21 25.20 4.91 4.77
CA ARG A 21 24.31 6.03 4.42
C ARG A 21 24.69 6.60 3.08
N PHE A 22 23.70 6.76 2.22
CA PHE A 22 23.80 7.45 0.93
C PHE A 22 23.18 8.83 1.07
N ASP A 23 23.99 9.86 0.85
CA ASP A 23 23.57 11.25 1.01
C ASP A 23 23.18 11.87 -0.33
N ILE A 24 22.10 12.66 -0.33
CA ILE A 24 21.74 13.51 -1.47
C ILE A 24 22.40 14.87 -1.33
N LYS A 25 22.83 15.42 -2.46
CA LYS A 25 23.35 16.78 -2.53
C LYS A 25 22.21 17.79 -2.58
N LYS A 26 22.40 18.91 -1.90
CA LYS A 26 21.46 20.03 -1.89
C LYS A 26 22.18 21.32 -2.27
N ASN A 27 21.45 22.21 -2.94
CA ASN A 27 21.95 23.54 -3.29
C ASN A 27 21.83 24.53 -2.11
N GLN A 28 22.24 25.79 -2.33
CA GLN A 28 22.18 26.86 -1.32
C GLN A 28 20.77 27.16 -0.79
N TYR A 29 19.71 26.76 -1.49
CA TYR A 29 18.31 26.89 -1.09
C TYR A 29 17.75 25.61 -0.45
N ASN A 30 18.63 24.67 -0.11
CA ASN A 30 18.27 23.37 0.47
C ASN A 30 17.42 22.47 -0.47
N LEU A 31 17.41 22.75 -1.77
CA LEU A 31 16.76 21.94 -2.78
C LEU A 31 17.68 20.81 -3.25
N PRO A 32 17.16 19.60 -3.50
CA PRO A 32 17.94 18.47 -4.00
C PRO A 32 18.55 18.77 -5.36
N ASP A 33 19.76 18.27 -5.60
CA ASP A 33 20.31 18.11 -6.93
C ASP A 33 19.65 16.89 -7.60
N PHE A 34 18.65 17.14 -8.43
CA PHE A 34 17.82 16.08 -9.01
C PHE A 34 18.58 15.13 -9.93
N GLU A 35 19.63 15.59 -10.61
CA GLU A 35 20.47 14.72 -11.45
C GLU A 35 21.30 13.78 -10.56
N GLN A 36 21.89 14.29 -9.48
CA GLN A 36 22.60 13.46 -8.51
C GLN A 36 21.67 12.47 -7.82
N VAL A 37 20.47 12.90 -7.41
CA VAL A 37 19.46 12.00 -6.78
C VAL A 37 19.06 10.88 -7.73
N LYS A 38 18.79 11.18 -8.99
CA LYS A 38 18.43 10.19 -10.01
C LYS A 38 19.56 9.17 -10.21
N ALA A 39 20.79 9.64 -10.34
CA ALA A 39 21.94 8.76 -10.51
C ALA A 39 22.18 7.89 -9.27
N LEU A 40 22.08 8.47 -8.07
CA LEU A 40 22.21 7.76 -6.80
C LEU A 40 21.17 6.66 -6.64
N TYR A 41 19.89 6.99 -6.86
CA TYR A 41 18.81 6.02 -6.68
C TYR A 41 18.85 4.91 -7.73
N SER A 42 19.31 5.21 -8.96
CA SER A 42 19.56 4.16 -9.96
C SER A 42 20.68 3.21 -9.51
N ALA A 43 21.77 3.73 -8.96
CA ALA A 43 22.86 2.90 -8.42
C ALA A 43 22.40 2.04 -7.23
N ILE A 44 21.61 2.61 -6.30
CA ILE A 44 21.03 1.85 -5.18
C ILE A 44 20.11 0.72 -5.69
N HIS A 45 19.27 1.01 -6.69
CA HIS A 45 18.40 0.01 -7.29
C HIS A 45 19.18 -1.16 -7.90
N GLU A 46 20.27 -0.87 -8.63
CA GLU A 46 21.15 -1.91 -9.18
C GLU A 46 21.82 -2.76 -8.07
N LEU A 47 22.24 -2.12 -6.96
CA LEU A 47 22.80 -2.83 -5.81
C LEU A 47 21.77 -3.76 -5.14
N ILE A 48 20.52 -3.34 -5.07
CA ILE A 48 19.42 -4.19 -4.58
C ILE A 48 19.22 -5.41 -5.49
N GLN A 49 19.18 -5.19 -6.81
CA GLN A 49 19.04 -6.29 -7.78
C GLN A 49 20.21 -7.28 -7.71
N LYS A 50 21.42 -6.79 -7.43
CA LYS A 50 22.64 -7.63 -7.24
C LYS A 50 22.69 -8.28 -5.83
N LYS A 51 21.69 -8.05 -4.97
CA LYS A 51 21.70 -8.50 -3.57
C LYS A 51 22.89 -7.98 -2.76
N ALA A 52 23.46 -6.86 -3.17
CA ALA A 52 24.50 -6.15 -2.41
C ALA A 52 23.90 -5.24 -1.33
N ILE A 53 22.63 -4.83 -1.47
CA ILE A 53 21.83 -4.21 -0.42
C ILE A 53 20.72 -5.18 -0.07
N VAL A 54 20.60 -5.56 1.21
CA VAL A 54 19.63 -6.54 1.70
C VAL A 54 18.49 -5.92 2.49
N SER A 55 18.68 -4.69 2.98
CA SER A 55 17.70 -3.90 3.71
C SER A 55 17.99 -2.42 3.50
N ALA A 56 16.95 -1.58 3.45
CA ALA A 56 17.13 -0.14 3.30
C ALA A 56 15.94 0.64 3.89
N TYR A 57 16.22 1.87 4.33
CA TYR A 57 15.22 2.79 4.87
C TYR A 57 15.53 4.22 4.45
N VAL A 58 14.49 4.98 4.08
CA VAL A 58 14.63 6.39 3.71
C VAL A 58 14.64 7.25 4.97
N LEU A 59 15.64 8.11 5.10
CA LEU A 59 15.75 9.05 6.21
C LEU A 59 14.76 10.21 6.04
N ASP A 60 14.23 10.66 7.16
CA ASP A 60 13.22 11.72 7.24
C ASP A 60 13.68 12.90 8.17
N ALA A 61 12.70 13.60 8.74
CA ALA A 61 12.91 14.69 9.69
C ALA A 61 13.64 14.25 10.97
N ASN A 62 13.57 12.96 11.32
CA ASN A 62 14.05 12.44 12.59
C ASN A 62 15.49 11.89 12.51
N GLY A 63 16.05 11.78 11.32
CA GLY A 63 17.44 11.42 11.09
C GLY A 63 17.77 9.93 11.18
N LEU A 64 19.04 9.64 11.49
CA LEU A 64 19.65 8.33 11.38
C LEU A 64 19.16 7.34 12.46
N VAL A 65 19.20 7.73 13.74
CA VAL A 65 18.91 6.81 14.86
C VAL A 65 17.47 6.31 14.82
N PRO A 66 16.43 7.14 14.63
CA PRO A 66 15.05 6.66 14.50
C PRO A 66 14.84 5.73 13.30
N ALA A 67 15.53 5.97 12.18
CA ALA A 67 15.47 5.09 11.03
C ALA A 67 16.07 3.70 11.34
N LEU A 68 17.28 3.65 11.89
CA LEU A 68 17.93 2.40 12.31
C LEU A 68 17.13 1.67 13.40
N SER A 69 16.50 2.40 14.33
CA SER A 69 15.65 1.80 15.35
C SER A 69 14.46 1.06 14.72
N LYS A 70 13.78 1.69 13.75
CA LYS A 70 12.68 1.05 13.02
C LYS A 70 13.15 -0.17 12.22
N MET A 71 14.33 -0.11 11.61
CA MET A 71 14.94 -1.26 10.92
C MET A 71 15.24 -2.40 11.90
N ALA A 72 15.67 -2.08 13.11
CA ALA A 72 15.99 -3.06 14.14
C ALA A 72 14.76 -3.75 14.74
N PHE A 73 13.62 -3.06 14.85
CA PHE A 73 12.41 -3.58 15.50
C PHE A 73 11.86 -4.85 14.84
N GLY A 74 11.97 -4.97 13.52
CA GLY A 74 11.39 -6.08 12.76
C GLY A 74 11.93 -7.45 13.19
N ASN A 75 13.24 -7.62 13.15
CA ASN A 75 13.93 -8.88 13.54
C ASN A 75 14.59 -8.81 14.93
N LYS A 76 14.40 -7.68 15.65
CA LYS A 76 14.97 -7.44 16.99
C LYS A 76 16.50 -7.52 17.04
N LEU A 77 17.15 -7.28 15.91
CA LEU A 77 18.58 -7.14 15.82
C LEU A 77 19.02 -5.79 16.37
N GLY A 78 20.15 -5.74 17.02
CA GLY A 78 20.76 -4.52 17.46
C GLY A 78 21.62 -3.87 16.38
N PHE A 79 22.22 -2.74 16.71
CA PHE A 79 23.25 -2.09 15.89
C PHE A 79 24.23 -1.30 16.75
N GLU A 80 25.44 -1.15 16.23
CA GLU A 80 26.47 -0.29 16.79
C GLU A 80 26.78 0.82 15.78
N ILE A 81 26.54 2.08 16.18
CA ILE A 81 26.87 3.25 15.37
C ILE A 81 28.36 3.53 15.51
N SER A 82 29.03 3.78 14.38
CA SER A 82 30.46 4.12 14.35
C SER A 82 30.74 5.38 15.19
N ALA A 83 31.81 5.36 15.99
CA ALA A 83 32.19 6.46 16.85
C ALA A 83 32.51 7.78 16.07
N ASP A 84 32.85 7.64 14.78
CA ASP A 84 33.13 8.77 13.86
C ASP A 84 31.87 9.52 13.43
N VAL A 85 30.67 8.96 13.60
CA VAL A 85 29.41 9.65 13.35
C VAL A 85 29.26 10.72 14.43
N LYS A 86 29.04 11.96 13.99
CA LYS A 86 28.87 13.08 14.93
C LYS A 86 27.51 13.01 15.64
N GLU A 87 27.46 13.47 16.87
CA GLU A 87 26.22 13.48 17.67
C GLU A 87 25.11 14.30 16.98
N ASP A 88 25.46 15.41 16.37
CA ASP A 88 24.52 16.27 15.64
C ASP A 88 23.88 15.54 14.43
N ASP A 89 24.57 14.56 13.83
CA ASP A 89 24.09 13.80 12.68
C ASP A 89 23.13 12.66 13.06
N LEU A 90 23.05 12.30 14.35
CA LEU A 90 22.21 11.19 14.82
C LEU A 90 20.71 11.45 14.61
N PHE A 91 20.29 12.69 14.82
CA PHE A 91 18.89 13.11 14.75
C PHE A 91 18.66 14.27 13.76
N ALA A 92 19.68 14.64 12.99
CA ALA A 92 19.55 15.70 11.99
C ALA A 92 18.59 15.29 10.86
N PRO A 93 17.70 16.21 10.41
CA PRO A 93 16.85 15.96 9.26
C PRO A 93 17.67 15.60 8.00
N ALA A 94 17.34 14.47 7.38
CA ALA A 94 18.09 13.93 6.25
C ALA A 94 17.17 13.43 5.13
N TYR A 95 16.15 14.22 4.80
CA TYR A 95 15.16 13.86 3.78
C TYR A 95 15.80 13.43 2.47
N GLY A 96 15.39 12.25 1.98
CA GLY A 96 15.85 11.66 0.72
C GLY A 96 17.19 10.92 0.82
N CYS A 97 17.93 11.04 1.93
CA CYS A 97 19.06 10.17 2.20
C CYS A 97 18.56 8.74 2.51
N ILE A 98 19.35 7.73 2.20
CA ILE A 98 18.99 6.33 2.43
C ILE A 98 20.04 5.69 3.33
N VAL A 99 19.61 5.01 4.39
CA VAL A 99 20.45 4.07 5.13
C VAL A 99 20.18 2.67 4.64
N ALA A 100 21.24 1.88 4.44
CA ALA A 100 21.14 0.52 3.93
C ALA A 100 22.04 -0.45 4.69
N GLU A 101 21.61 -1.70 4.76
CA GLU A 101 22.38 -2.82 5.24
C GLU A 101 23.04 -3.54 4.07
N VAL A 102 24.32 -3.77 4.18
CA VAL A 102 25.18 -4.34 3.15
C VAL A 102 25.98 -5.48 3.77
N PRO A 103 25.90 -6.72 3.25
CA PRO A 103 26.78 -7.79 3.65
C PRO A 103 28.25 -7.37 3.57
N ALA A 104 29.04 -7.69 4.58
CA ALA A 104 30.41 -7.19 4.71
C ALA A 104 31.29 -7.56 3.50
N ASP A 105 31.08 -8.73 2.90
CA ASP A 105 31.77 -9.22 1.70
C ASP A 105 31.31 -8.50 0.40
N LYS A 106 30.16 -7.84 0.43
CA LYS A 106 29.57 -7.08 -0.69
C LYS A 106 29.92 -5.59 -0.69
N LEU A 107 30.54 -5.09 0.35
CA LEU A 107 30.83 -3.67 0.51
C LEU A 107 31.68 -3.11 -0.66
N SER A 108 32.56 -3.92 -1.24
CA SER A 108 33.39 -3.57 -2.40
C SER A 108 32.59 -3.41 -3.71
N GLU A 109 31.35 -3.87 -3.77
CA GLU A 109 30.48 -3.71 -4.94
C GLU A 109 29.85 -2.32 -5.00
N ILE A 110 29.89 -1.55 -3.93
CA ILE A 110 29.36 -0.17 -3.90
C ILE A 110 30.34 0.75 -4.61
N THR A 111 29.95 1.23 -5.78
CA THR A 111 30.74 2.16 -6.59
C THR A 111 30.32 3.64 -6.44
N THR A 112 29.16 3.88 -5.83
CA THR A 112 28.69 5.25 -5.53
C THR A 112 29.18 5.70 -4.15
N ALA A 113 29.20 7.02 -3.91
CA ALA A 113 29.63 7.56 -2.64
C ALA A 113 28.69 7.16 -1.50
N TYR A 114 29.23 6.71 -0.38
CA TYR A 114 28.52 6.36 0.83
C TYR A 114 29.34 6.72 2.09
N THR A 115 28.69 6.78 3.22
CA THR A 115 29.30 6.91 4.53
C THR A 115 28.98 5.66 5.34
N LYS A 116 30.00 4.99 5.88
CA LYS A 116 29.78 3.90 6.85
C LYS A 116 29.29 4.52 8.16
N VAL A 117 28.11 4.09 8.63
CA VAL A 117 27.50 4.64 9.83
C VAL A 117 27.43 3.66 10.99
N GLY A 118 27.66 2.36 10.74
CA GLY A 118 27.63 1.37 11.81
C GLY A 118 27.72 -0.07 11.32
N THR A 119 27.34 -0.97 12.20
CA THR A 119 27.31 -2.43 11.97
C THR A 119 26.09 -3.03 12.68
N VAL A 120 25.46 -4.00 12.06
CA VAL A 120 24.37 -4.78 12.65
C VAL A 120 24.95 -5.73 13.71
N LYS A 121 24.24 -5.91 14.82
CA LYS A 121 24.64 -6.76 15.94
C LYS A 121 23.49 -7.64 16.40
N ASP A 122 23.75 -8.93 16.54
CA ASP A 122 22.80 -9.88 17.15
C ASP A 122 22.97 -9.89 18.70
N ASN A 123 22.78 -8.71 19.31
CA ASN A 123 22.88 -8.53 20.76
C ASN A 123 21.66 -7.85 21.37
N GLY A 124 20.64 -7.52 20.56
CA GLY A 124 19.42 -6.86 20.99
C GLY A 124 19.62 -5.47 21.59
N LYS A 125 20.67 -4.74 21.18
CA LYS A 125 21.00 -3.42 21.72
C LYS A 125 21.35 -2.42 20.62
N PHE A 126 20.93 -1.18 20.82
CA PHE A 126 21.41 -0.01 20.08
C PHE A 126 22.58 0.58 20.85
N THR A 127 23.72 0.69 20.22
CA THR A 127 24.94 1.17 20.86
C THR A 127 25.55 2.34 20.09
N TYR A 128 25.87 3.41 20.80
CA TYR A 128 26.68 4.50 20.30
C TYR A 128 27.63 4.98 21.41
N LYS A 129 28.92 4.87 21.19
CA LYS A 129 29.94 5.12 22.21
C LYS A 129 29.64 4.33 23.51
N GLU A 130 29.43 5.02 24.60
CA GLU A 130 29.12 4.40 25.91
C GLU A 130 27.62 4.23 26.17
N VAL A 131 26.76 4.74 25.28
CA VAL A 131 25.31 4.64 25.41
C VAL A 131 24.83 3.34 24.81
N SER A 132 24.02 2.61 25.56
CA SER A 132 23.39 1.36 25.10
C SER A 132 21.94 1.32 25.52
N ILE A 133 21.05 1.00 24.58
CA ILE A 133 19.59 0.91 24.79
C ILE A 133 19.14 -0.48 24.31
N ASN A 134 18.26 -1.13 25.07
CA ASN A 134 17.70 -2.41 24.69
C ASN A 134 16.66 -2.24 23.59
N VAL A 135 16.70 -3.08 22.55
CA VAL A 135 15.75 -3.04 21.39
C VAL A 135 14.31 -3.23 21.84
N GLU A 136 14.05 -4.20 22.73
CA GLU A 136 12.70 -4.50 23.23
C GLU A 136 12.13 -3.33 24.04
N GLU A 137 12.97 -2.68 24.85
CA GLU A 137 12.57 -1.50 25.62
C GLU A 137 12.22 -0.34 24.68
N ALA A 138 13.06 -0.05 23.70
CA ALA A 138 12.81 0.98 22.71
C ALA A 138 11.55 0.69 21.87
N LEU A 139 11.33 -0.57 21.48
CA LEU A 139 10.14 -1.01 20.75
C LEU A 139 8.88 -0.80 21.60
N SER A 140 8.91 -1.18 22.89
CA SER A 140 7.78 -0.99 23.79
C SER A 140 7.40 0.49 23.90
N VAL A 141 8.39 1.36 24.15
CA VAL A 141 8.15 2.81 24.24
C VAL A 141 7.56 3.37 22.94
N TRP A 142 8.06 2.91 21.79
CA TRP A 142 7.55 3.36 20.51
C TRP A 142 6.12 2.87 20.25
N ALA A 143 5.82 1.60 20.55
CA ALA A 143 4.50 0.99 20.34
C ALA A 143 3.45 1.59 21.29
N ASP A 144 3.82 1.83 22.55
CA ASP A 144 2.91 2.30 23.60
C ASP A 144 2.44 3.76 23.37
N THR A 145 3.10 4.51 22.49
CA THR A 145 2.78 5.93 22.24
C THR A 145 1.30 6.16 21.88
N LEU A 146 0.70 5.27 21.12
CA LEU A 146 -0.70 5.35 20.68
C LEU A 146 -1.58 4.24 21.27
N GLU A 147 -1.05 3.39 22.14
CA GLU A 147 -1.76 2.21 22.64
C GLU A 147 -3.11 2.54 23.31
N GLY A 148 -3.19 3.70 23.97
CA GLY A 148 -4.43 4.16 24.60
C GLY A 148 -5.54 4.57 23.62
N VAL A 149 -5.21 4.84 22.36
CA VAL A 149 -6.14 5.28 21.31
C VAL A 149 -6.32 4.20 20.24
N PHE A 150 -5.23 3.56 19.84
CA PHE A 150 -5.20 2.48 18.86
C PHE A 150 -4.45 1.27 19.43
N PRO A 151 -5.14 0.44 20.25
CA PRO A 151 -4.50 -0.74 20.85
C PRO A 151 -3.93 -1.68 19.81
N THR A 152 -2.68 -2.12 20.02
CA THR A 152 -2.00 -3.08 19.12
C THR A 152 -2.58 -4.49 19.24
N LYS A 153 -3.33 -4.77 20.32
CA LYS A 153 -4.01 -6.04 20.55
C LYS A 153 -5.48 -5.82 20.80
N ALA A 154 -6.31 -6.70 20.27
CA ALA A 154 -7.73 -6.71 20.59
C ALA A 154 -7.94 -6.93 22.10
N SER A 155 -8.88 -6.21 22.70
CA SER A 155 -9.19 -6.29 24.15
C SER A 155 -9.82 -7.63 24.58
N LYS A 156 -10.21 -8.47 23.65
CA LYS A 156 -10.81 -9.78 23.89
C LYS A 156 -10.15 -10.82 23.01
N GLU A 157 -9.83 -11.98 23.59
CA GLU A 157 -9.54 -13.16 22.81
C GLU A 157 -10.75 -13.50 21.96
N THR A 158 -10.56 -13.53 20.65
CA THR A 158 -11.57 -14.02 19.73
C THR A 158 -11.33 -15.49 19.51
N THR A 159 -12.38 -16.29 19.54
CA THR A 159 -12.30 -17.68 19.09
C THR A 159 -11.81 -17.67 17.66
N PRO A 160 -10.77 -18.46 17.32
CA PRO A 160 -10.29 -18.54 15.95
C PRO A 160 -11.45 -18.84 15.00
N VAL A 161 -11.65 -17.98 14.02
CA VAL A 161 -12.63 -18.24 12.98
C VAL A 161 -12.06 -19.28 12.04
N GLU A 162 -12.75 -20.42 11.91
CA GLU A 162 -12.37 -21.44 10.94
C GLU A 162 -12.57 -20.87 9.54
N SER A 163 -11.46 -20.62 8.84
CA SER A 163 -11.49 -20.18 7.44
C SER A 163 -11.84 -21.37 6.55
N LYS A 164 -13.11 -21.49 6.18
CA LYS A 164 -13.52 -22.46 5.16
C LYS A 164 -13.13 -21.93 3.79
N LEU A 165 -12.14 -22.57 3.17
CA LEU A 165 -11.83 -22.31 1.77
C LEU A 165 -12.98 -22.90 0.91
N TYR A 166 -13.54 -22.06 0.04
CA TYR A 166 -14.53 -22.52 -0.92
C TYR A 166 -13.81 -23.26 -2.05
N GLU A 167 -14.14 -24.53 -2.19
CA GLU A 167 -13.72 -25.32 -3.35
C GLU A 167 -14.92 -25.45 -4.30
N ALA A 168 -14.82 -24.83 -5.46
CA ALA A 168 -15.86 -24.95 -6.46
C ALA A 168 -15.92 -26.39 -7.01
N PRO A 169 -17.07 -27.07 -6.94
CA PRO A 169 -17.20 -28.43 -7.46
C PRO A 169 -17.04 -28.50 -8.99
N SER A 170 -17.23 -27.36 -9.67
CA SER A 170 -17.02 -27.21 -11.11
C SER A 170 -16.82 -25.73 -11.45
N VAL A 171 -16.14 -25.45 -12.55
CA VAL A 171 -16.08 -24.10 -13.10
C VAL A 171 -17.41 -23.78 -13.79
N HIS A 172 -18.07 -22.70 -13.35
CA HIS A 172 -19.30 -22.24 -13.99
C HIS A 172 -18.99 -21.71 -15.39
N VAL A 173 -19.75 -22.17 -16.37
CA VAL A 173 -19.67 -21.69 -17.76
C VAL A 173 -20.96 -20.95 -18.09
N CYS A 174 -20.84 -19.66 -18.39
CA CYS A 174 -21.98 -18.82 -18.74
C CYS A 174 -22.78 -19.43 -19.91
N LYS A 175 -24.08 -19.48 -19.74
CA LYS A 175 -25.03 -20.03 -20.79
C LYS A 175 -25.20 -19.03 -21.93
N ASN A 176 -25.23 -17.75 -21.61
CA ASN A 176 -25.45 -16.64 -22.55
C ASN A 176 -24.12 -16.02 -22.98
N LYS A 177 -23.38 -16.70 -23.84
CA LYS A 177 -22.06 -16.25 -24.30
C LYS A 177 -22.18 -15.06 -25.24
N VAL A 178 -21.37 -14.04 -24.99
CA VAL A 178 -21.18 -12.89 -25.85
C VAL A 178 -19.70 -12.78 -26.25
N ALA A 179 -19.45 -12.23 -27.43
CA ALA A 179 -18.08 -12.12 -27.95
C ALA A 179 -17.24 -11.14 -27.09
N LYS A 180 -17.85 -10.08 -26.62
CA LYS A 180 -17.23 -9.07 -25.75
C LYS A 180 -18.25 -8.63 -24.69
N PRO A 181 -18.02 -8.97 -23.40
CA PRO A 181 -18.95 -8.57 -22.35
C PRO A 181 -18.91 -7.07 -22.11
N THR A 182 -20.05 -6.51 -21.74
CA THR A 182 -20.19 -5.12 -21.32
C THR A 182 -20.37 -5.07 -19.81
N VAL A 183 -19.63 -4.17 -19.16
CA VAL A 183 -19.68 -3.93 -17.71
C VAL A 183 -20.31 -2.58 -17.45
N PHE A 184 -21.40 -2.54 -16.70
CA PHE A 184 -21.98 -1.32 -16.19
C PHE A 184 -21.36 -0.93 -14.86
N ILE A 185 -20.88 0.32 -14.76
CA ILE A 185 -20.25 0.89 -13.56
C ILE A 185 -21.06 2.12 -13.12
N PRO A 186 -21.94 1.96 -12.13
CA PRO A 186 -22.69 3.09 -11.56
C PRO A 186 -21.78 3.97 -10.69
N VAL A 187 -21.92 5.29 -10.83
CA VAL A 187 -21.14 6.27 -10.07
C VAL A 187 -22.09 7.15 -9.27
N PHE A 188 -21.82 7.30 -7.99
CA PHE A 188 -22.55 8.17 -7.07
C PHE A 188 -21.63 9.23 -6.47
N PRO A 189 -22.17 10.32 -5.87
CA PRO A 189 -21.35 11.30 -5.18
C PRO A 189 -20.39 10.64 -4.16
N GLY A 190 -19.09 10.89 -4.31
CA GLY A 190 -18.04 10.30 -3.50
C GLY A 190 -17.46 8.98 -4.01
N THR A 191 -17.98 8.39 -5.07
CA THR A 191 -17.29 7.32 -5.82
C THR A 191 -16.04 7.88 -6.50
N ASN A 192 -14.91 7.20 -6.40
CA ASN A 192 -13.64 7.65 -6.99
C ASN A 192 -12.77 6.53 -7.55
N CYS A 193 -13.29 5.31 -7.64
CA CYS A 193 -12.58 4.15 -8.21
C CYS A 193 -13.15 3.69 -9.56
N GLU A 194 -14.04 4.46 -10.17
CA GLU A 194 -14.70 4.10 -11.44
C GLU A 194 -13.73 4.02 -12.61
N TYR A 195 -12.76 4.93 -12.70
CA TYR A 195 -11.77 4.91 -13.77
C TYR A 195 -10.83 3.71 -13.70
N ASP A 196 -10.37 3.36 -12.50
CA ASP A 196 -9.49 2.20 -12.31
C ASP A 196 -10.24 0.89 -12.55
N SER A 197 -11.50 0.84 -12.11
CA SER A 197 -12.40 -0.28 -12.39
C SER A 197 -12.63 -0.45 -13.90
N ALA A 198 -12.97 0.63 -14.62
CA ALA A 198 -13.14 0.60 -16.07
C ALA A 198 -11.88 0.08 -16.78
N LYS A 199 -10.71 0.65 -16.46
CA LYS A 199 -9.42 0.20 -17.02
C LYS A 199 -9.12 -1.28 -16.75
N ALA A 200 -9.46 -1.79 -15.57
CA ALA A 200 -9.24 -3.20 -15.24
C ALA A 200 -10.09 -4.12 -16.13
N PHE A 201 -11.36 -3.81 -16.32
CA PHE A 201 -12.25 -4.57 -17.19
C PHE A 201 -11.87 -4.44 -18.68
N GLU A 202 -11.49 -3.26 -19.14
CA GLU A 202 -11.03 -3.05 -20.51
C GLU A 202 -9.75 -3.84 -20.83
N ARG A 203 -8.79 -3.88 -19.89
CA ARG A 203 -7.59 -4.73 -20.01
C ARG A 203 -7.92 -6.22 -20.06
N ALA A 204 -9.01 -6.63 -19.40
CA ALA A 204 -9.52 -8.00 -19.46
C ALA A 204 -10.33 -8.28 -20.74
N GLY A 205 -10.53 -7.29 -21.62
CA GLY A 205 -11.20 -7.44 -22.92
C GLY A 205 -12.71 -7.12 -22.90
N ALA A 206 -13.22 -6.47 -21.85
CA ALA A 206 -14.63 -6.05 -21.80
C ALA A 206 -14.82 -4.62 -22.36
N ASP A 207 -16.05 -4.27 -22.69
CA ASP A 207 -16.48 -2.87 -22.85
C ASP A 207 -17.05 -2.34 -21.53
N THR A 208 -16.92 -1.04 -21.28
CA THR A 208 -17.43 -0.42 -20.06
C THR A 208 -18.46 0.67 -20.35
N ILE A 209 -19.50 0.74 -19.51
CA ILE A 209 -20.48 1.82 -19.48
C ILE A 209 -20.40 2.46 -18.09
N VAL A 210 -19.81 3.65 -18.00
CA VAL A 210 -19.73 4.42 -16.76
C VAL A 210 -20.83 5.49 -16.79
N LYS A 211 -21.70 5.53 -15.78
CA LYS A 211 -22.79 6.50 -15.67
C LYS A 211 -22.86 7.10 -14.28
N VAL A 212 -22.96 8.43 -14.23
CA VAL A 212 -23.12 9.18 -12.98
C VAL A 212 -24.61 9.31 -12.64
N PHE A 213 -24.94 8.96 -11.40
CA PHE A 213 -26.26 9.21 -10.85
C PHE A 213 -26.40 10.68 -10.47
N LYS A 214 -27.24 11.42 -11.18
CA LYS A 214 -27.53 12.83 -10.93
C LYS A 214 -28.61 12.94 -9.86
N ASN A 215 -28.34 13.70 -8.81
CA ASN A 215 -29.26 13.87 -7.67
C ASN A 215 -29.59 15.33 -7.36
N LEU A 216 -29.49 16.22 -8.37
CA LEU A 216 -29.73 17.66 -8.19
C LEU A 216 -31.21 17.98 -7.94
N ASP A 217 -32.09 17.30 -8.66
CA ASP A 217 -33.54 17.48 -8.59
C ASP A 217 -34.30 16.18 -8.93
N ALA A 218 -35.61 16.20 -8.81
CA ALA A 218 -36.45 15.03 -9.04
C ALA A 218 -36.48 14.57 -10.51
N GLU A 219 -36.21 15.45 -11.47
CA GLU A 219 -36.12 15.09 -12.88
C GLU A 219 -34.80 14.37 -13.18
N SER A 220 -33.68 14.94 -12.74
CA SER A 220 -32.35 14.32 -12.83
C SER A 220 -32.30 12.92 -12.19
N ILE A 221 -32.99 12.72 -11.07
CA ILE A 221 -33.10 11.40 -10.42
C ILE A 221 -33.87 10.43 -11.34
N ARG A 222 -35.01 10.84 -11.92
CA ARG A 222 -35.78 9.98 -12.83
C ARG A 222 -34.99 9.62 -14.08
N GLU A 223 -34.34 10.60 -14.70
CA GLU A 223 -33.44 10.36 -15.85
C GLU A 223 -32.34 9.35 -15.50
N SER A 224 -31.69 9.52 -14.33
CA SER A 224 -30.62 8.63 -13.90
C SER A 224 -31.13 7.20 -13.69
N VAL A 225 -32.33 7.03 -13.11
CA VAL A 225 -32.95 5.70 -12.95
C VAL A 225 -33.18 5.05 -14.32
N ASP A 226 -33.72 5.78 -15.29
CA ASP A 226 -33.99 5.25 -16.62
C ASP A 226 -32.69 4.95 -17.41
N GLU A 227 -31.66 5.79 -17.26
CA GLU A 227 -30.32 5.53 -17.85
C GLU A 227 -29.64 4.31 -17.22
N PHE A 228 -29.74 4.13 -15.92
CA PHE A 228 -29.18 2.99 -15.21
C PHE A 228 -29.90 1.69 -15.58
N GLU A 229 -31.26 1.69 -15.59
CA GLU A 229 -32.04 0.55 -16.05
C GLU A 229 -31.62 0.12 -17.46
N LYS A 230 -31.48 1.09 -18.38
CA LYS A 230 -31.03 0.81 -19.75
C LYS A 230 -29.62 0.24 -19.78
N ALA A 231 -28.68 0.79 -19.01
CA ALA A 231 -27.30 0.31 -18.94
C ALA A 231 -27.23 -1.10 -18.37
N ILE A 232 -27.98 -1.42 -17.30
CA ILE A 232 -28.05 -2.76 -16.70
C ILE A 232 -28.60 -3.77 -17.71
N ASN A 233 -29.65 -3.40 -18.47
CA ASN A 233 -30.24 -4.27 -19.48
C ASN A 233 -29.29 -4.56 -20.66
N GLN A 234 -28.31 -3.71 -20.92
CA GLN A 234 -27.27 -3.92 -21.94
C GLN A 234 -26.08 -4.71 -21.42
N ALA A 235 -25.76 -4.60 -20.14
CA ALA A 235 -24.58 -5.18 -19.53
C ALA A 235 -24.72 -6.67 -19.23
N GLN A 236 -23.59 -7.37 -19.17
CA GLN A 236 -23.46 -8.74 -18.66
C GLN A 236 -22.89 -8.75 -17.24
N ILE A 237 -22.26 -7.67 -16.84
CA ILE A 237 -21.66 -7.52 -15.52
C ILE A 237 -22.08 -6.15 -14.96
N ILE A 238 -22.41 -6.09 -13.68
CA ILE A 238 -22.51 -4.84 -12.92
C ILE A 238 -21.36 -4.78 -11.92
N MET A 239 -20.65 -3.66 -11.91
CA MET A 239 -19.51 -3.41 -11.00
C MET A 239 -19.81 -2.21 -10.10
N PHE A 240 -19.90 -2.44 -8.80
CA PHE A 240 -20.05 -1.40 -7.78
C PHE A 240 -18.66 -0.98 -7.29
N PRO A 241 -18.15 0.19 -7.73
CA PRO A 241 -16.82 0.66 -7.34
C PRO A 241 -16.80 1.17 -5.90
N GLY A 242 -15.62 1.15 -5.32
CA GLY A 242 -15.36 1.74 -4.01
C GLY A 242 -15.28 3.26 -4.02
N GLY A 243 -15.03 3.83 -2.85
CA GLY A 243 -14.90 5.25 -2.58
C GLY A 243 -15.71 5.68 -1.36
N PHE A 244 -15.45 6.88 -0.89
CA PHE A 244 -16.08 7.42 0.32
C PHE A 244 -17.34 8.22 -0.01
N SER A 245 -18.37 7.57 -0.55
CA SER A 245 -19.62 8.23 -0.93
C SER A 245 -20.34 8.81 0.29
N ALA A 246 -20.48 10.14 0.34
CA ALA A 246 -21.16 10.89 1.42
C ALA A 246 -20.68 10.56 2.85
N GLY A 247 -19.44 10.08 3.01
CA GLY A 247 -18.86 9.69 4.28
C GLY A 247 -19.22 8.27 4.72
N ASP A 248 -18.34 7.66 5.49
CA ASP A 248 -18.46 6.26 5.91
C ASP A 248 -19.34 6.08 7.15
N GLU A 249 -19.46 7.09 7.97
CA GLU A 249 -20.19 7.04 9.24
C GLU A 249 -21.60 7.62 9.14
N PRO A 250 -22.59 7.06 9.87
CA PRO A 250 -22.53 5.78 10.61
C PRO A 250 -22.85 4.56 9.75
N ASP A 251 -23.34 4.72 8.51
CA ASP A 251 -24.03 3.67 7.74
C ASP A 251 -23.14 3.03 6.66
N GLY A 252 -21.89 3.47 6.54
CA GLY A 252 -20.98 3.03 5.50
C GLY A 252 -21.14 3.78 4.16
N SER A 253 -20.10 3.70 3.31
CA SER A 253 -20.03 4.43 2.05
C SER A 253 -20.95 3.90 0.95
N ALA A 254 -21.51 2.72 1.09
CA ALA A 254 -22.43 2.11 0.14
C ALA A 254 -23.90 2.60 0.22
N LYS A 255 -24.22 3.52 1.12
CA LYS A 255 -25.62 3.94 1.38
C LYS A 255 -26.34 4.51 0.16
N PHE A 256 -25.67 5.21 -0.73
CA PHE A 256 -26.28 5.69 -1.98
C PHE A 256 -26.61 4.54 -2.92
N PHE A 257 -25.72 3.58 -3.08
CA PHE A 257 -25.95 2.38 -3.85
C PHE A 257 -27.16 1.62 -3.29
N ALA A 258 -27.15 1.34 -2.00
CA ALA A 258 -28.25 0.62 -1.32
C ALA A 258 -29.59 1.33 -1.48
N THR A 259 -29.62 2.65 -1.41
CA THR A 259 -30.84 3.44 -1.55
C THR A 259 -31.35 3.44 -3.00
N ALA A 260 -30.47 3.72 -3.96
CA ALA A 260 -30.84 3.81 -5.36
C ALA A 260 -31.32 2.47 -5.93
N PHE A 261 -30.62 1.38 -5.61
CA PHE A 261 -30.95 0.03 -6.09
C PHE A 261 -32.17 -0.62 -5.39
N ARG A 262 -32.78 0.06 -4.43
CA ARG A 262 -34.13 -0.25 -3.95
C ARG A 262 -35.23 0.25 -4.89
N ASN A 263 -34.90 1.13 -5.84
CA ASN A 263 -35.88 1.54 -6.88
C ASN A 263 -36.33 0.32 -7.66
N ALA A 264 -37.65 0.19 -7.90
CA ALA A 264 -38.25 -1.00 -8.50
C ALA A 264 -37.66 -1.34 -9.88
N LYS A 265 -37.46 -0.33 -10.75
CA LYS A 265 -36.90 -0.56 -12.11
C LYS A 265 -35.47 -1.09 -12.06
N MET A 266 -34.60 -0.46 -11.27
CA MET A 266 -33.21 -0.88 -11.14
C MET A 266 -33.09 -2.25 -10.48
N LYS A 267 -33.89 -2.50 -9.41
CA LYS A 267 -33.95 -3.79 -8.74
C LYS A 267 -34.34 -4.90 -9.72
N GLU A 268 -35.43 -4.72 -10.46
CA GLU A 268 -35.90 -5.68 -11.45
C GLU A 268 -34.85 -5.95 -12.55
N ALA A 269 -34.19 -4.89 -13.05
CA ALA A 269 -33.14 -5.03 -14.05
C ALA A 269 -31.93 -5.85 -13.54
N VAL A 270 -31.52 -5.64 -12.29
CA VAL A 270 -30.45 -6.43 -11.66
C VAL A 270 -30.89 -7.88 -11.42
N GLU A 271 -32.11 -8.09 -10.93
CA GLU A 271 -32.65 -9.43 -10.73
C GLU A 271 -32.70 -10.22 -12.06
N LYS A 272 -33.12 -9.60 -13.15
CA LYS A 272 -33.08 -10.20 -14.50
C LYS A 272 -31.64 -10.46 -14.96
N LEU A 273 -30.72 -9.53 -14.71
CA LEU A 273 -29.31 -9.73 -15.04
C LEU A 273 -28.76 -11.00 -14.38
N LEU A 274 -28.98 -11.15 -13.08
CA LEU A 274 -28.40 -12.24 -12.31
C LEU A 274 -29.12 -13.57 -12.47
N ASN A 275 -30.46 -13.57 -12.49
CA ASN A 275 -31.25 -14.80 -12.42
C ASN A 275 -31.67 -15.35 -13.80
N GLU A 276 -31.85 -14.48 -14.80
CA GLU A 276 -32.34 -14.87 -16.12
C GLU A 276 -31.25 -14.84 -17.19
N ARG A 277 -30.37 -13.82 -17.13
CA ARG A 277 -29.33 -13.60 -18.15
C ARG A 277 -27.99 -14.23 -17.82
N ASP A 278 -27.87 -14.91 -16.67
CA ASP A 278 -26.64 -15.53 -16.18
C ASP A 278 -25.48 -14.52 -16.06
N GLY A 279 -25.80 -13.30 -15.64
CA GLY A 279 -24.86 -12.20 -15.47
C GLY A 279 -24.16 -12.23 -14.12
N LEU A 280 -23.23 -11.30 -13.92
CA LEU A 280 -22.41 -11.21 -12.73
C LEU A 280 -22.55 -9.85 -12.06
N ALA A 281 -22.35 -9.83 -10.73
CA ALA A 281 -22.18 -8.61 -9.95
C ALA A 281 -20.86 -8.68 -9.18
N LEU A 282 -20.11 -7.59 -9.17
CA LEU A 282 -18.90 -7.42 -8.39
C LEU A 282 -19.03 -6.14 -7.55
N GLY A 283 -18.78 -6.22 -6.27
CA GLY A 283 -18.69 -5.07 -5.37
C GLY A 283 -17.31 -4.99 -4.73
N ILE A 284 -16.78 -3.78 -4.64
CA ILE A 284 -15.50 -3.52 -3.97
C ILE A 284 -15.71 -2.46 -2.88
N CYS A 285 -15.21 -2.78 -1.68
CA CYS A 285 -15.27 -1.89 -0.50
C CYS A 285 -16.70 -1.55 -0.08
#